data_9802cd988f776ad860ce08448ebf7ddf
#
_entry.id   9802cd988f776ad860ce08448ebf7ddf
#
_cell.length_a   1.000
_cell.length_b   1.000
_cell.length_c   1.000
_cell.angle_alpha   90.00
_cell.angle_beta   90.00
_cell.angle_gamma   90.00
#
_symmetry.space_group_name_H-M   'P 1'
#
loop_
_entity.id
_entity.type
_entity.pdbx_description
1 polymer ?
#
loop_
_entity_poly.entity_id
_entity_poly.type
_entity_poly.pdbx_seq_one_letter_code
_entity_poly.pdbx_strand_id
1 'polypeptide(L)'
;DHIYKMDYEVMLDFHKANKADVTIACMPVPIEEASRFGIMVTDETFRVTEFEEKPEHPSSNLASMGIYIFSWPVLKEALYALKDQQSCDFGKHILPYCKDKGQRLFAYEYNGYWKDVGTLGSYWEANMELIDIIPEFNLYEEFWKIYTKGDIIQPQYISEEAVLDRCLIGEGSEIYGEVHNSVIGSNVVIGKGSVIRDSIIMRNTTIGENVNMEKAIVAEDVTIGNDVVLGCGEEAP
;
A
#
# COMPACT_ATOMS: atom_id res chain seq x y z
N ASP A 1 -2.94 -3.75 3.42
CA ASP A 1 -2.22 -3.96 2.15
C ASP A 1 -1.05 -2.99 2.08
N HIS A 2 0.09 -3.46 1.50
CA HIS A 2 1.32 -2.67 1.49
C HIS A 2 1.78 -2.36 0.07
N ILE A 3 2.25 -1.13 -0.14
CA ILE A 3 2.86 -0.68 -1.39
C ILE A 3 4.36 -0.52 -1.14
N TYR A 4 5.19 -1.28 -1.84
CA TYR A 4 6.65 -1.25 -1.73
C TYR A 4 7.31 -1.97 -2.91
N LYS A 5 8.61 -1.75 -3.08
CA LYS A 5 9.48 -2.56 -3.95
C LYS A 5 10.70 -3.00 -3.13
N MET A 6 10.91 -4.29 -2.94
CA MET A 6 12.01 -4.83 -2.16
C MET A 6 12.74 -5.92 -2.94
N ASP A 7 14.07 -5.86 -2.92
CA ASP A 7 14.90 -6.97 -3.34
C ASP A 7 15.02 -7.97 -2.18
N TYR A 8 14.29 -9.07 -2.30
CA TYR A 8 14.29 -10.12 -1.27
C TYR A 8 15.61 -10.88 -1.19
N GLU A 9 16.47 -10.85 -2.22
CA GLU A 9 17.79 -11.47 -2.17
C GLU A 9 18.68 -10.79 -1.13
N VAL A 10 18.66 -9.45 -1.09
CA VAL A 10 19.40 -8.65 -0.10
C VAL A 10 18.95 -9.00 1.34
N MET A 11 17.64 -9.08 1.56
CA MET A 11 17.08 -9.49 2.84
C MET A 11 17.44 -10.94 3.20
N LEU A 12 17.45 -11.85 2.21
CA LEU A 12 17.86 -13.24 2.40
C LEU A 12 19.34 -13.38 2.74
N ASP A 13 20.20 -12.59 2.13
CA ASP A 13 21.62 -12.59 2.43
C ASP A 13 21.90 -12.04 3.84
N PHE A 14 21.16 -11.02 4.26
CA PHE A 14 21.16 -10.57 5.65
C PHE A 14 20.75 -11.70 6.62
N HIS A 15 19.67 -12.42 6.29
CA HIS A 15 19.19 -13.57 7.08
C HIS A 15 20.27 -14.64 7.23
N LYS A 16 20.93 -15.01 6.12
CA LYS A 16 22.01 -16.01 6.13
C LYS A 16 23.25 -15.53 6.90
N ALA A 17 23.68 -14.28 6.68
CA ALA A 17 24.87 -13.70 7.32
C ALA A 17 24.73 -13.69 8.83
N ASN A 18 23.54 -13.35 9.34
CA ASN A 18 23.25 -13.36 10.78
C ASN A 18 22.89 -14.75 11.32
N LYS A 19 22.85 -15.78 10.46
CA LYS A 19 22.35 -17.13 10.80
C LYS A 19 20.99 -17.03 11.51
N ALA A 20 20.14 -16.14 11.05
CA ALA A 20 18.83 -15.88 11.65
C ALA A 20 17.90 -17.10 11.53
N ASP A 21 17.02 -17.26 12.49
CA ASP A 21 15.92 -18.22 12.44
C ASP A 21 14.67 -17.53 11.86
N VAL A 22 14.53 -16.22 12.16
CA VAL A 22 13.52 -15.32 11.62
C VAL A 22 14.15 -13.96 11.31
N THR A 23 13.87 -13.41 10.15
CA THR A 23 14.19 -12.02 9.80
C THR A 23 12.90 -11.28 9.52
N ILE A 24 12.72 -10.11 10.10
CA ILE A 24 11.55 -9.26 10.01
C ILE A 24 11.96 -7.98 9.29
N ALA A 25 11.36 -7.69 8.13
CA ALA A 25 11.57 -6.40 7.50
C ALA A 25 10.88 -5.30 8.33
N CYS A 26 11.57 -4.19 8.52
CA CYS A 26 11.10 -3.08 9.33
C CYS A 26 11.57 -1.74 8.79
N MET A 27 10.91 -0.68 9.23
CA MET A 27 11.35 0.69 9.01
C MET A 27 10.90 1.59 10.16
N PRO A 28 11.61 2.71 10.41
CA PRO A 28 11.15 3.69 11.37
C PRO A 28 9.89 4.42 10.85
N VAL A 29 8.90 4.57 11.72
CA VAL A 29 7.67 5.32 11.44
C VAL A 29 7.53 6.47 12.45
N PRO A 30 6.70 7.50 12.19
CA PRO A 30 6.32 8.47 13.21
C PRO A 30 5.76 7.76 14.45
N ILE A 31 6.17 8.21 15.64
CA ILE A 31 5.79 7.53 16.89
C ILE A 31 4.27 7.52 17.12
N GLU A 32 3.58 8.54 16.60
CA GLU A 32 2.13 8.68 16.66
C GLU A 32 1.41 7.57 15.87
N GLU A 33 2.05 7.03 14.83
CA GLU A 33 1.51 5.96 14.01
C GLU A 33 1.94 4.56 14.47
N ALA A 34 2.95 4.47 15.33
CA ALA A 34 3.57 3.21 15.72
C ALA A 34 2.57 2.22 16.35
N SER A 35 1.53 2.70 17.02
CA SER A 35 0.47 1.86 17.61
C SER A 35 -0.35 1.06 16.58
N ARG A 36 -0.22 1.38 15.29
CA ARG A 36 -0.91 0.64 14.20
C ARG A 36 -0.17 -0.64 13.79
N PHE A 37 1.09 -0.78 14.16
CA PHE A 37 2.01 -1.80 13.66
C PHE A 37 2.53 -2.70 14.77
N GLY A 38 3.12 -3.82 14.39
CA GLY A 38 4.00 -4.57 15.26
C GLY A 38 5.30 -3.79 15.47
N ILE A 39 5.67 -3.53 16.72
CA ILE A 39 6.84 -2.70 17.08
C ILE A 39 7.95 -3.57 17.62
N MET A 40 9.17 -3.27 17.22
CA MET A 40 10.37 -3.99 17.64
C MET A 40 11.31 -3.10 18.41
N VAL A 41 11.93 -3.70 19.43
CA VAL A 41 13.14 -3.18 20.08
C VAL A 41 14.30 -4.12 19.70
N THR A 42 15.42 -3.54 19.30
CA THR A 42 16.61 -4.29 18.89
C THR A 42 17.82 -3.91 19.75
N ASP A 43 18.77 -4.81 19.82
CA ASP A 43 20.12 -4.48 20.29
C ASP A 43 20.98 -3.87 19.15
N GLU A 44 22.23 -3.54 19.46
CA GLU A 44 23.20 -2.94 18.52
C GLU A 44 23.52 -3.84 17.31
N THR A 45 23.16 -5.13 17.37
CA THR A 45 23.36 -6.11 16.28
C THR A 45 22.11 -6.32 15.43
N PHE A 46 21.06 -5.51 15.63
CA PHE A 46 19.74 -5.67 15.03
C PHE A 46 19.01 -6.94 15.47
N ARG A 47 19.43 -7.60 16.53
CA ARG A 47 18.69 -8.71 17.11
C ARG A 47 17.46 -8.18 17.85
N VAL A 48 16.31 -8.75 17.57
CA VAL A 48 15.04 -8.36 18.21
C VAL A 48 15.05 -8.84 19.66
N THR A 49 15.01 -7.89 20.59
CA THR A 49 14.92 -8.13 22.04
C THR A 49 13.47 -8.12 22.51
N GLU A 50 12.64 -7.26 21.92
CA GLU A 50 11.22 -7.15 22.22
C GLU A 50 10.41 -7.03 20.93
N PHE A 51 9.21 -7.61 20.94
CA PHE A 51 8.22 -7.47 19.86
C PHE A 51 6.85 -7.28 20.50
N GLU A 52 6.18 -6.19 20.12
CA GLU A 52 4.86 -5.82 20.63
C GLU A 52 3.91 -5.63 19.45
N GLU A 53 2.82 -6.39 19.40
CA GLU A 53 1.84 -6.26 18.32
C GLU A 53 0.82 -5.18 18.66
N LYS A 54 0.85 -4.08 17.92
CA LYS A 54 -0.05 -2.93 18.05
C LYS A 54 -0.18 -2.41 19.48
N PRO A 55 0.93 -2.01 20.10
CA PRO A 55 0.93 -1.53 21.48
C PRO A 55 0.22 -0.18 21.60
N GLU A 56 -0.50 0.02 22.71
CA GLU A 56 -1.13 1.31 23.03
C GLU A 56 -0.08 2.41 23.31
N HIS A 57 1.04 2.00 23.89
CA HIS A 57 2.18 2.86 24.20
C HIS A 57 3.45 2.23 23.64
N PRO A 58 3.80 2.50 22.37
CA PRO A 58 4.94 1.86 21.73
C PRO A 58 6.27 2.24 22.39
N SER A 59 7.09 1.23 22.66
CA SER A 59 8.42 1.38 23.26
C SER A 59 9.51 1.83 22.26
N SER A 60 9.20 1.73 20.96
CA SER A 60 10.07 2.06 19.84
C SER A 60 9.23 2.55 18.66
N ASN A 61 9.87 3.14 17.67
CA ASN A 61 9.26 3.50 16.42
C ASN A 61 9.63 2.57 15.25
N LEU A 62 10.32 1.46 15.53
CA LEU A 62 10.72 0.50 14.50
C LEU A 62 9.57 -0.46 14.20
N ALA A 63 8.83 -0.17 13.13
CA ALA A 63 7.63 -0.88 12.74
C ALA A 63 7.93 -2.09 11.85
N SER A 64 7.27 -3.20 12.13
CA SER A 64 7.26 -4.38 11.24
C SER A 64 6.45 -4.07 9.99
N MET A 65 7.06 -4.34 8.84
CA MET A 65 6.40 -4.22 7.54
C MET A 65 5.50 -5.43 7.22
N GLY A 66 5.39 -6.43 8.11
CA GLY A 66 4.65 -7.65 7.82
C GLY A 66 5.32 -8.57 6.80
N ILE A 67 6.60 -8.38 6.53
CA ILE A 67 7.40 -9.16 5.58
C ILE A 67 8.44 -9.93 6.36
N TYR A 68 8.47 -11.25 6.16
CA TYR A 68 9.29 -12.16 6.98
C TYR A 68 10.07 -13.15 6.13
N ILE A 69 11.28 -13.46 6.57
CA ILE A 69 12.03 -14.65 6.12
C ILE A 69 12.19 -15.58 7.31
N PHE A 70 11.73 -16.82 7.15
CA PHE A 70 11.85 -17.88 8.16
C PHE A 70 12.76 -19.01 7.66
N SER A 71 13.59 -19.52 8.54
CA SER A 71 14.14 -20.85 8.37
C SER A 71 13.00 -21.87 8.46
N TRP A 72 12.78 -22.66 7.39
CA TRP A 72 11.61 -23.55 7.28
C TRP A 72 11.34 -24.46 8.49
N PRO A 73 12.39 -25.10 9.10
CA PRO A 73 12.16 -25.94 10.28
C PRO A 73 11.53 -25.16 11.45
N VAL A 74 11.94 -23.89 11.64
CA VAL A 74 11.43 -23.02 12.71
C VAL A 74 9.97 -22.64 12.46
N LEU A 75 9.65 -22.20 11.25
CA LEU A 75 8.26 -21.89 10.88
C LEU A 75 7.36 -23.11 11.01
N LYS A 76 7.83 -24.26 10.51
CA LYS A 76 7.09 -25.52 10.59
C LYS A 76 6.78 -25.91 12.03
N GLU A 77 7.77 -25.84 12.92
CA GLU A 77 7.59 -26.10 14.37
C GLU A 77 6.54 -25.18 14.97
N ALA A 78 6.65 -23.86 14.74
CA ALA A 78 5.71 -22.87 15.25
C ALA A 78 4.28 -23.12 14.77
N LEU A 79 4.09 -23.37 13.48
CA LEU A 79 2.77 -23.65 12.90
C LEU A 79 2.14 -24.92 13.49
N TYR A 80 2.93 -25.99 13.69
CA TYR A 80 2.41 -27.22 14.31
C TYR A 80 2.10 -27.04 15.79
N ALA A 81 2.89 -26.27 16.52
CA ALA A 81 2.64 -25.97 17.93
C ALA A 81 1.37 -25.16 18.16
N LEU A 82 1.03 -24.30 17.18
CA LEU A 82 -0.10 -23.37 17.29
C LEU A 82 -1.34 -23.82 16.48
N LYS A 83 -1.32 -24.99 15.85
CA LYS A 83 -2.35 -25.47 14.91
C LYS A 83 -3.76 -25.59 15.51
N ASP A 84 -3.88 -25.80 16.82
CA ASP A 84 -5.16 -26.01 17.50
C ASP A 84 -5.77 -24.69 18.03
N GLN A 85 -5.12 -23.54 17.78
CA GLN A 85 -5.67 -22.22 18.08
C GLN A 85 -6.74 -21.83 17.07
N GLN A 86 -7.75 -21.07 17.50
CA GLN A 86 -8.83 -20.57 16.63
C GLN A 86 -8.34 -19.67 15.52
N SER A 87 -7.25 -18.93 15.75
CA SER A 87 -6.58 -18.09 14.76
C SER A 87 -5.07 -18.16 14.98
N CYS A 88 -4.30 -18.11 13.91
CA CYS A 88 -2.85 -18.08 13.96
C CYS A 88 -2.38 -16.86 13.16
N ASP A 89 -1.91 -15.84 13.87
CA ASP A 89 -1.39 -14.59 13.35
C ASP A 89 0.12 -14.53 13.55
N PHE A 90 0.86 -13.98 12.57
CA PHE A 90 2.32 -13.91 12.66
C PHE A 90 2.77 -13.02 13.81
N GLY A 91 2.23 -11.81 13.92
CA GLY A 91 2.61 -10.85 14.97
C GLY A 91 2.19 -11.27 16.37
N LYS A 92 0.93 -11.74 16.50
CA LYS A 92 0.36 -12.08 17.81
C LYS A 92 0.78 -13.44 18.36
N HIS A 93 1.12 -14.39 17.49
CA HIS A 93 1.31 -15.78 17.91
C HIS A 93 2.65 -16.36 17.49
N ILE A 94 3.01 -16.30 16.21
CA ILE A 94 4.22 -16.98 15.68
C ILE A 94 5.49 -16.30 16.13
N LEU A 95 5.60 -14.98 16.00
CA LEU A 95 6.80 -14.25 16.42
C LEU A 95 7.05 -14.33 17.93
N PRO A 96 6.03 -14.12 18.81
CA PRO A 96 6.19 -14.35 20.25
C PRO A 96 6.58 -15.79 20.57
N TYR A 97 5.96 -16.80 19.95
CA TYR A 97 6.35 -18.19 20.14
C TYR A 97 7.81 -18.44 19.78
N CYS A 98 8.27 -17.96 18.63
CA CYS A 98 9.67 -18.10 18.23
C CYS A 98 10.63 -17.41 19.19
N LYS A 99 10.26 -16.23 19.68
CA LYS A 99 11.03 -15.49 20.68
C LYS A 99 11.13 -16.27 22.01
N ASP A 100 10.01 -16.78 22.51
CA ASP A 100 9.95 -17.55 23.77
C ASP A 100 10.74 -18.87 23.68
N LYS A 101 10.86 -19.43 22.48
CA LYS A 101 11.73 -20.59 22.20
C LYS A 101 13.22 -20.24 22.09
N GLY A 102 13.58 -18.97 22.21
CA GLY A 102 14.97 -18.51 22.13
C GLY A 102 15.51 -18.51 20.70
N GLN A 103 14.66 -18.55 19.68
CA GLN A 103 15.06 -18.42 18.28
C GLN A 103 15.71 -17.06 18.03
N ARG A 104 16.56 -16.99 17.00
CA ARG A 104 17.29 -15.78 16.64
C ARG A 104 16.45 -14.95 15.69
N LEU A 105 15.76 -13.95 16.23
CA LEU A 105 14.98 -12.98 15.48
C LEU A 105 15.84 -11.75 15.18
N PHE A 106 15.87 -11.32 13.92
CA PHE A 106 16.61 -10.13 13.49
C PHE A 106 15.69 -9.17 12.74
N ALA A 107 15.89 -7.88 12.97
CA ALA A 107 15.25 -6.81 12.24
C ALA A 107 16.11 -6.43 11.03
N TYR A 108 15.53 -6.46 9.84
CA TYR A 108 16.12 -5.96 8.60
C TYR A 108 15.54 -4.60 8.28
N GLU A 109 16.33 -3.56 8.46
CA GLU A 109 15.90 -2.19 8.16
C GLU A 109 15.84 -1.97 6.65
N TYR A 110 14.63 -1.72 6.16
CA TYR A 110 14.37 -1.43 4.76
C TYR A 110 14.45 0.07 4.50
N ASN A 111 15.23 0.46 3.50
CA ASN A 111 15.48 1.84 3.10
C ASN A 111 14.86 2.14 1.74
N GLY A 112 13.55 2.04 1.61
CA GLY A 112 12.82 2.33 0.39
C GLY A 112 11.42 2.83 0.70
N TYR A 113 10.65 3.11 -0.35
CA TYR A 113 9.25 3.47 -0.18
C TYR A 113 8.44 2.30 0.39
N TRP A 114 7.70 2.56 1.45
CA TRP A 114 6.72 1.65 2.00
C TRP A 114 5.52 2.42 2.55
N LYS A 115 4.32 2.01 2.19
CA LYS A 115 3.09 2.58 2.71
C LYS A 115 2.06 1.48 2.96
N ASP A 116 1.49 1.47 4.18
CA ASP A 116 0.33 0.64 4.49
C ASP A 116 -0.94 1.40 4.11
N VAL A 117 -1.70 0.85 3.16
CA VAL A 117 -2.96 1.43 2.67
C VAL A 117 -4.17 0.80 3.36
N GLY A 118 -4.05 0.51 4.65
CA GLY A 118 -5.10 -0.09 5.48
C GLY A 118 -6.26 0.85 5.86
N THR A 119 -6.20 2.13 5.49
CA THR A 119 -7.28 3.11 5.68
C THR A 119 -7.61 3.81 4.37
N LEU A 120 -8.83 4.38 4.24
CA LEU A 120 -9.21 5.15 3.05
C LEU A 120 -8.29 6.36 2.84
N GLY A 121 -7.92 7.05 3.93
CA GLY A 121 -7.00 8.18 3.87
C GLY A 121 -5.62 7.77 3.33
N SER A 122 -4.98 6.72 3.89
CA SER A 122 -3.68 6.26 3.41
C SER A 122 -3.72 5.71 1.98
N TYR A 123 -4.84 5.09 1.57
CA TYR A 123 -5.07 4.67 0.20
C TYR A 123 -5.17 5.87 -0.75
N TRP A 124 -5.92 6.90 -0.37
CA TRP A 124 -6.05 8.14 -1.14
C TRP A 124 -4.69 8.85 -1.29
N GLU A 125 -3.99 9.05 -0.18
CA GLU A 125 -2.65 9.65 -0.18
C GLU A 125 -1.66 8.90 -1.08
N ALA A 126 -1.59 7.57 -0.97
CA ALA A 126 -0.71 6.75 -1.79
C ALA A 126 -0.98 6.91 -3.30
N ASN A 127 -2.24 7.08 -3.69
CA ASN A 127 -2.60 7.36 -5.09
C ASN A 127 -2.22 8.78 -5.51
N MET A 128 -2.41 9.79 -4.64
CA MET A 128 -2.03 11.17 -4.93
C MET A 128 -0.51 11.33 -5.07
N GLU A 129 0.28 10.62 -4.28
CA GLU A 129 1.75 10.60 -4.40
C GLU A 129 2.23 10.08 -5.75
N LEU A 130 1.47 9.20 -6.43
CA LEU A 130 1.83 8.70 -7.77
C LEU A 130 1.76 9.75 -8.88
N ILE A 131 0.98 10.81 -8.70
CA ILE A 131 0.85 11.90 -9.69
C ILE A 131 1.84 13.04 -9.48
N ASP A 132 2.72 12.94 -8.51
CA ASP A 132 3.81 13.90 -8.36
C ASP A 132 4.78 13.85 -9.55
N ILE A 133 5.43 14.98 -9.83
CA ILE A 133 6.38 15.11 -10.96
C ILE A 133 7.54 14.10 -10.81
N ILE A 134 7.98 13.87 -9.59
CA ILE A 134 8.99 12.87 -9.23
C ILE A 134 8.41 12.03 -8.08
N PRO A 135 7.59 11.02 -8.39
CA PRO A 135 7.01 10.21 -7.35
C PRO A 135 8.09 9.38 -6.65
N GLU A 136 8.04 9.31 -5.34
CA GLU A 136 8.95 8.48 -4.56
C GLU A 136 8.80 6.99 -4.93
N PHE A 137 7.55 6.56 -5.17
CA PHE A 137 7.24 5.25 -5.74
C PHE A 137 7.06 5.36 -7.25
N ASN A 138 8.15 5.07 -8.00
CA ASN A 138 8.17 5.23 -9.45
C ASN A 138 7.59 4.02 -10.19
N LEU A 139 6.43 4.21 -10.85
CA LEU A 139 5.81 3.20 -11.72
C LEU A 139 6.47 3.06 -13.09
N TYR A 140 7.30 4.04 -13.51
CA TYR A 140 7.93 4.11 -14.84
C TYR A 140 9.36 3.54 -14.85
N GLU A 141 9.78 2.87 -13.80
CA GLU A 141 11.11 2.28 -13.69
C GLU A 141 11.26 1.10 -14.67
N GLU A 142 12.14 1.25 -15.65
CA GLU A 142 12.30 0.28 -16.74
C GLU A 142 12.95 -1.04 -16.30
N PHE A 143 13.88 -0.98 -15.35
CA PHE A 143 14.69 -2.12 -14.94
C PHE A 143 14.06 -2.93 -13.80
N TRP A 144 13.06 -2.40 -13.14
CA TRP A 144 12.36 -3.06 -12.04
C TRP A 144 10.86 -2.86 -12.13
N LYS A 145 10.26 -3.49 -13.13
CA LYS A 145 8.83 -3.38 -13.43
C LYS A 145 7.98 -4.16 -12.43
N ILE A 146 6.82 -3.61 -12.13
CA ILE A 146 5.75 -4.33 -11.43
C ILE A 146 4.95 -5.09 -12.49
N TYR A 147 4.86 -6.41 -12.31
CA TYR A 147 4.10 -7.29 -13.21
C TYR A 147 2.74 -7.60 -12.60
N THR A 148 1.71 -7.49 -13.42
CA THR A 148 0.34 -7.86 -13.06
C THR A 148 -0.34 -8.54 -14.24
N LYS A 149 -1.46 -9.23 -13.98
CA LYS A 149 -2.33 -9.71 -15.04
C LYS A 149 -3.06 -8.51 -15.63
N GLY A 150 -2.80 -8.20 -16.89
CA GLY A 150 -3.46 -7.13 -17.64
C GLY A 150 -4.34 -7.72 -18.75
N ASP A 151 -5.48 -7.10 -18.99
CA ASP A 151 -6.28 -7.34 -20.18
C ASP A 151 -5.72 -6.50 -21.34
N ILE A 152 -5.96 -6.94 -22.58
CA ILE A 152 -5.63 -6.12 -23.76
C ILE A 152 -6.76 -5.10 -23.90
N ILE A 153 -6.46 -3.84 -23.62
CA ILE A 153 -7.40 -2.72 -23.64
C ILE A 153 -6.95 -1.74 -24.73
N GLN A 154 -7.90 -1.07 -25.37
CA GLN A 154 -7.62 -0.04 -26.37
C GLN A 154 -6.98 1.21 -25.73
N PRO A 155 -6.29 2.05 -26.49
CA PRO A 155 -5.81 3.34 -25.98
C PRO A 155 -6.96 4.20 -25.43
N GLN A 156 -6.64 5.08 -24.49
CA GLN A 156 -7.58 6.09 -23.98
C GLN A 156 -7.95 7.11 -25.06
N TYR A 157 -9.17 7.61 -25.02
CA TYR A 157 -9.66 8.70 -25.84
C TYR A 157 -9.83 9.98 -25.02
N ILE A 158 -9.23 11.07 -25.48
CA ILE A 158 -9.36 12.40 -24.88
C ILE A 158 -10.04 13.30 -25.88
N SER A 159 -11.21 13.87 -25.53
CA SER A 159 -11.93 14.77 -26.40
C SER A 159 -11.24 16.13 -26.53
N GLU A 160 -11.53 16.89 -27.60
CA GLU A 160 -10.92 18.23 -27.79
C GLU A 160 -11.37 19.25 -26.73
N GLU A 161 -12.51 19.01 -26.10
CA GLU A 161 -13.06 19.87 -25.03
C GLU A 161 -12.55 19.48 -23.63
N ALA A 162 -11.87 18.34 -23.49
CA ALA A 162 -11.37 17.85 -22.21
C ALA A 162 -10.19 18.69 -21.71
N VAL A 163 -10.13 18.90 -20.38
CA VAL A 163 -9.02 19.55 -19.72
C VAL A 163 -8.37 18.57 -18.74
N LEU A 164 -7.07 18.36 -18.89
CA LEU A 164 -6.31 17.44 -18.04
C LEU A 164 -5.15 18.20 -17.35
N ASP A 165 -5.03 18.05 -16.04
CA ASP A 165 -3.94 18.61 -15.27
C ASP A 165 -3.49 17.65 -14.17
N ARG A 166 -2.23 17.18 -14.23
CA ARG A 166 -1.63 16.27 -13.25
C ARG A 166 -2.47 15.01 -13.00
N CYS A 167 -2.66 14.17 -14.02
CA CYS A 167 -3.50 12.97 -13.91
C CYS A 167 -2.77 11.72 -14.36
N LEU A 168 -3.09 10.59 -13.73
CA LEU A 168 -2.85 9.27 -14.28
C LEU A 168 -4.15 8.75 -14.88
N ILE A 169 -4.13 8.32 -16.14
CA ILE A 169 -5.32 7.85 -16.85
C ILE A 169 -5.03 6.47 -17.44
N GLY A 170 -5.84 5.49 -17.01
CA GLY A 170 -5.75 4.11 -17.48
C GLY A 170 -6.23 3.93 -18.92
N GLU A 171 -5.77 2.84 -19.54
CA GLU A 171 -6.13 2.45 -20.90
C GLU A 171 -7.66 2.24 -21.03
N GLY A 172 -8.20 2.48 -22.23
CA GLY A 172 -9.61 2.33 -22.54
C GLY A 172 -10.54 3.41 -21.99
N SER A 173 -9.99 4.41 -21.29
CA SER A 173 -10.82 5.48 -20.73
C SER A 173 -11.19 6.53 -21.77
N GLU A 174 -12.38 7.10 -21.62
CA GLU A 174 -12.94 8.15 -22.49
C GLU A 174 -13.19 9.41 -21.66
N ILE A 175 -12.47 10.49 -21.93
CA ILE A 175 -12.56 11.73 -21.15
C ILE A 175 -13.15 12.85 -21.99
N TYR A 176 -14.32 13.33 -21.58
CA TYR A 176 -15.04 14.44 -22.21
C TYR A 176 -15.14 15.67 -21.30
N GLY A 177 -14.78 15.56 -20.03
CA GLY A 177 -14.82 16.61 -19.00
C GLY A 177 -13.45 17.07 -18.57
N GLU A 178 -13.39 17.70 -17.40
CA GLU A 178 -12.16 18.18 -16.75
C GLU A 178 -11.68 17.23 -15.66
N VAL A 179 -10.38 16.93 -15.62
CA VAL A 179 -9.76 16.06 -14.62
C VAL A 179 -8.51 16.72 -14.10
N HIS A 180 -8.46 16.98 -12.79
CA HIS A 180 -7.36 17.65 -12.12
C HIS A 180 -6.87 16.81 -10.93
N ASN A 181 -5.56 16.65 -10.80
CA ASN A 181 -4.90 16.00 -9.68
C ASN A 181 -5.56 14.67 -9.27
N SER A 182 -5.85 13.80 -10.25
CA SER A 182 -6.69 12.61 -10.02
C SER A 182 -6.11 11.36 -10.68
N VAL A 183 -6.46 10.20 -10.14
CA VAL A 183 -6.10 8.89 -10.67
C VAL A 183 -7.35 8.23 -11.25
N ILE A 184 -7.31 7.98 -12.55
CA ILE A 184 -8.41 7.39 -13.32
C ILE A 184 -7.99 5.98 -13.77
N GLY A 185 -8.73 4.97 -13.35
CA GLY A 185 -8.53 3.57 -13.72
C GLY A 185 -8.83 3.29 -15.20
N SER A 186 -8.70 2.04 -15.61
CA SER A 186 -8.97 1.62 -16.97
C SER A 186 -10.47 1.53 -17.27
N ASN A 187 -10.86 1.78 -18.53
CA ASN A 187 -12.26 1.74 -19.00
C ASN A 187 -13.19 2.69 -18.23
N VAL A 188 -12.71 3.86 -17.84
CA VAL A 188 -13.54 4.89 -17.19
C VAL A 188 -14.06 5.87 -18.23
N VAL A 189 -15.35 6.22 -18.14
CA VAL A 189 -15.97 7.27 -18.95
C VAL A 189 -16.25 8.47 -18.06
N ILE A 190 -15.79 9.67 -18.47
CA ILE A 190 -16.11 10.94 -17.81
C ILE A 190 -16.88 11.82 -18.77
N GLY A 191 -18.15 12.08 -18.47
CA GLY A 191 -19.09 12.82 -19.30
C GLY A 191 -18.77 14.31 -19.44
N LYS A 192 -19.40 14.95 -20.45
CA LYS A 192 -19.22 16.37 -20.74
C LYS A 192 -19.61 17.26 -19.57
N GLY A 193 -18.87 18.35 -19.37
CA GLY A 193 -19.14 19.33 -18.32
C GLY A 193 -18.85 18.81 -16.91
N SER A 194 -18.42 17.58 -16.75
CA SER A 194 -18.01 17.04 -15.45
C SER A 194 -16.62 17.54 -15.07
N VAL A 195 -16.43 17.80 -13.78
CA VAL A 195 -15.18 18.30 -13.20
C VAL A 195 -14.78 17.40 -12.04
N ILE A 196 -13.64 16.75 -12.16
CA ILE A 196 -13.11 15.80 -11.20
C ILE A 196 -11.81 16.39 -10.61
N ARG A 197 -11.73 16.47 -9.27
CA ARG A 197 -10.56 16.99 -8.56
C ARG A 197 -10.15 16.08 -7.42
N ASP A 198 -8.85 15.92 -7.21
CA ASP A 198 -8.26 15.23 -6.05
C ASP A 198 -8.90 13.86 -5.78
N SER A 199 -9.29 13.13 -6.83
CA SER A 199 -10.14 11.96 -6.72
C SER A 199 -9.53 10.72 -7.34
N ILE A 200 -10.00 9.57 -6.88
CA ILE A 200 -9.63 8.26 -7.41
C ILE A 200 -10.88 7.62 -7.99
N ILE A 201 -10.86 7.28 -9.28
CA ILE A 201 -11.94 6.57 -9.94
C ILE A 201 -11.40 5.23 -10.44
N MET A 202 -11.92 4.14 -9.88
CA MET A 202 -11.48 2.80 -10.23
C MET A 202 -12.06 2.35 -11.57
N ARG A 203 -11.54 1.24 -12.08
CA ARG A 203 -11.86 0.71 -13.42
C ARG A 203 -13.34 0.48 -13.68
N ASN A 204 -13.70 0.48 -14.96
CA ASN A 204 -15.05 0.17 -15.47
C ASN A 204 -16.15 1.09 -14.93
N THR A 205 -15.82 2.30 -14.54
CA THR A 205 -16.74 3.27 -13.92
C THR A 205 -17.20 4.31 -14.94
N THR A 206 -18.47 4.67 -14.89
CA THR A 206 -19.05 5.70 -15.74
C THR A 206 -19.49 6.89 -14.88
N ILE A 207 -18.95 8.06 -15.19
CA ILE A 207 -19.35 9.34 -14.61
C ILE A 207 -20.17 10.07 -15.66
N GLY A 208 -21.41 10.44 -15.31
CA GLY A 208 -22.34 11.16 -16.18
C GLY A 208 -21.88 12.58 -16.56
N GLU A 209 -22.79 13.35 -17.11
CA GLU A 209 -22.55 14.74 -17.50
C GLU A 209 -22.76 15.70 -16.32
N ASN A 210 -22.03 16.85 -16.32
CA ASN A 210 -22.13 17.91 -15.32
C ASN A 210 -21.93 17.44 -13.86
N VAL A 211 -21.14 16.40 -13.64
CA VAL A 211 -20.80 15.92 -12.31
C VAL A 211 -19.69 16.78 -11.73
N ASN A 212 -19.84 17.26 -10.47
CA ASN A 212 -18.76 17.90 -9.72
C ASN A 212 -18.30 16.98 -8.60
N MET A 213 -17.03 16.57 -8.67
CA MET A 213 -16.45 15.60 -7.73
C MET A 213 -15.12 16.12 -7.19
N GLU A 214 -14.96 16.08 -5.87
CA GLU A 214 -13.73 16.50 -5.19
C GLU A 214 -13.43 15.59 -4.01
N LYS A 215 -12.16 15.17 -3.85
CA LYS A 215 -11.68 14.33 -2.74
C LYS A 215 -12.53 13.07 -2.54
N ALA A 216 -12.83 12.35 -3.61
CA ALA A 216 -13.65 11.15 -3.58
C ALA A 216 -12.88 9.92 -4.06
N ILE A 217 -13.26 8.77 -3.52
CA ILE A 217 -12.83 7.46 -3.99
C ILE A 217 -14.06 6.74 -4.55
N VAL A 218 -14.07 6.46 -5.85
CA VAL A 218 -15.14 5.72 -6.52
C VAL A 218 -14.66 4.32 -6.83
N ALA A 219 -15.36 3.32 -6.32
CA ALA A 219 -15.05 1.90 -6.53
C ALA A 219 -15.20 1.49 -8.00
N GLU A 220 -14.72 0.28 -8.32
CA GLU A 220 -14.88 -0.30 -9.65
C GLU A 220 -16.35 -0.64 -9.97
N ASP A 221 -16.68 -0.67 -11.27
CA ASP A 221 -18.00 -1.05 -11.80
C ASP A 221 -19.17 -0.15 -11.32
N VAL A 222 -18.89 1.12 -11.01
CA VAL A 222 -19.88 2.11 -10.55
C VAL A 222 -20.40 2.97 -11.71
N THR A 223 -21.68 3.35 -11.65
CA THR A 223 -22.26 4.36 -12.52
C THR A 223 -22.79 5.53 -11.69
N ILE A 224 -22.28 6.73 -11.95
CA ILE A 224 -22.76 7.98 -11.38
C ILE A 224 -23.57 8.72 -12.44
N GLY A 225 -24.80 9.11 -12.09
CA GLY A 225 -25.70 9.83 -13.00
C GLY A 225 -25.26 11.27 -13.27
N ASN A 226 -26.03 11.95 -14.12
CA ASN A 226 -25.78 13.35 -14.45
C ASN A 226 -26.09 14.30 -13.29
N ASP A 227 -25.49 15.49 -13.32
CA ASP A 227 -25.75 16.62 -12.40
C ASP A 227 -25.52 16.28 -10.92
N VAL A 228 -24.66 15.29 -10.61
CA VAL A 228 -24.35 14.86 -9.25
C VAL A 228 -23.17 15.67 -8.67
N VAL A 229 -23.25 16.01 -7.39
CA VAL A 229 -22.17 16.64 -6.63
C VAL A 229 -21.70 15.68 -5.52
N LEU A 230 -20.41 15.38 -5.48
CA LEU A 230 -19.82 14.41 -4.54
C LEU A 230 -18.55 14.99 -3.88
N GLY A 231 -18.36 14.68 -2.61
CA GLY A 231 -17.11 14.89 -1.88
C GLY A 231 -16.68 16.34 -1.68
N CYS A 232 -17.47 17.34 -2.09
CA CYS A 232 -17.11 18.74 -1.99
C CYS A 232 -17.13 19.22 -0.53
N GLY A 233 -16.01 19.07 0.17
CA GLY A 233 -15.86 19.47 1.57
C GLY A 233 -14.39 19.61 1.99
N GLU A 234 -14.15 20.24 3.15
CA GLU A 234 -12.80 20.49 3.66
C GLU A 234 -12.12 19.24 4.24
N GLU A 235 -12.86 18.18 4.53
CA GLU A 235 -12.32 16.95 5.12
C GLU A 235 -11.98 15.93 4.01
N ALA A 236 -10.76 15.39 4.09
CA ALA A 236 -10.35 14.24 3.28
C ALA A 236 -11.14 12.98 3.72
N PRO A 237 -11.30 11.99 2.85
CA PRO A 237 -11.96 10.71 3.18
C PRO A 237 -11.25 9.94 4.30
#